data_b789cb6641e7f223ed96405b9d7ed700
#
_entry.id   b789cb6641e7f223ed96405b9d7ed700
#
_cell.length_a   1.000
_cell.length_b   1.000
_cell.length_c   1.000
_cell.angle_alpha   90.00
_cell.angle_beta   90.00
_cell.angle_gamma   90.00
#
_symmetry.space_group_name_H-M   'P 1'
#
loop_
_entity.id
_entity.type
_entity.pdbx_description
1 polymer ?
#
loop_
_entity_poly.entity_id
_entity_poly.type
_entity_poly.pdbx_seq_one_letter_code
_entity_poly.pdbx_strand_id
1 'polypeptide(L)' 'MNTIYIENIEGLTSEIAKSSKLINMLSSKYKLLIQGYISTGDAHVIVCNTNIKESIINLFMEDIIKDINNIIRGIN' A
#
# COMPACT_ATOMS: atom_id res chain seq x y z
N MET A 1 1.91 -17.49 2.85
CA MET A 1 1.77 -16.08 2.53
C MET A 1 2.08 -15.21 3.73
N ASN A 2 2.69 -14.07 3.48
CA ASN A 2 2.99 -13.10 4.52
C ASN A 2 1.99 -11.96 4.47
N THR A 3 1.61 -11.44 5.63
CA THR A 3 0.77 -10.26 5.73
C THR A 3 1.67 -9.05 5.97
N ILE A 4 1.51 -8.03 5.13
CA ILE A 4 2.30 -6.81 5.20
C ILE A 4 1.37 -5.65 5.50
N TYR A 5 1.74 -4.82 6.46
CA TYR A 5 0.99 -3.62 6.83
C TYR A 5 1.76 -2.39 6.34
N ILE A 6 1.14 -1.61 5.47
CA ILE A 6 1.72 -0.35 5.00
C ILE A 6 1.04 0.77 5.78
N GLU A 7 1.80 1.39 6.66
CA GLU A 7 1.31 2.40 7.61
C GLU A 7 1.80 3.80 7.27
N ASN A 8 1.27 4.80 7.96
CA ASN A 8 1.72 6.20 7.88
C ASN A 8 1.55 6.83 6.49
N ILE A 9 0.43 6.53 5.84
CA ILE A 9 0.13 7.06 4.52
C ILE A 9 -0.82 8.24 4.66
N GLU A 10 -0.29 9.46 4.56
CA GLU A 10 -1.10 10.68 4.61
C GLU A 10 -1.92 10.83 3.33
N GLY A 11 -3.16 11.28 3.49
CA GLY A 11 -4.05 11.54 2.36
C GLY A 11 -4.66 10.32 1.72
N LEU A 12 -4.42 9.13 2.28
CA LEU A 12 -5.03 7.91 1.78
C LEU A 12 -6.51 7.89 2.15
N THR A 13 -7.36 7.57 1.18
CA THR A 13 -8.79 7.40 1.39
C THR A 13 -9.20 5.99 0.98
N SER A 14 -10.40 5.58 1.40
CA SER A 14 -10.97 4.29 0.98
C SER A 14 -11.05 4.18 -0.54
N GLU A 15 -11.43 5.26 -1.22
CA GLU A 15 -11.52 5.29 -2.68
C GLU A 15 -10.17 5.06 -3.35
N ILE A 16 -9.13 5.73 -2.85
CA ILE A 16 -7.78 5.57 -3.38
C ILE A 16 -7.27 4.16 -3.13
N ALA A 17 -7.52 3.61 -1.94
CA ALA A 17 -7.11 2.25 -1.59
C ALA A 17 -7.76 1.19 -2.49
N LYS A 18 -8.95 1.49 -3.02
CA LYS A 18 -9.68 0.60 -3.93
C LYS A 18 -9.44 0.92 -5.40
N SER A 19 -8.67 1.96 -5.71
CA SER A 19 -8.43 2.35 -7.09
C SER A 19 -7.61 1.30 -7.83
N SER A 20 -7.95 1.08 -9.10
CA SER A 20 -7.21 0.15 -9.93
C SER A 20 -5.75 0.55 -10.10
N LYS A 21 -5.48 1.85 -10.10
CA LYS A 21 -4.12 2.38 -10.24
C LYS A 21 -3.22 1.95 -9.07
N LEU A 22 -3.72 2.07 -7.84
CA LEU A 22 -2.99 1.64 -6.66
C LEU A 22 -2.86 0.13 -6.60
N ILE A 23 -3.97 -0.58 -6.81
CA ILE A 23 -3.99 -2.04 -6.79
C ILE A 23 -3.01 -2.62 -7.82
N ASN A 24 -3.03 -2.10 -9.05
CA ASN A 24 -2.15 -2.58 -10.11
C ASN A 24 -0.68 -2.25 -9.85
N MET A 25 -0.38 -1.08 -9.31
CA MET A 25 0.99 -0.73 -8.98
C MET A 25 1.56 -1.66 -7.93
N LEU A 26 0.83 -1.89 -6.84
CA LEU A 26 1.29 -2.76 -5.76
C LEU A 26 1.43 -4.21 -6.23
N SER A 27 0.49 -4.71 -7.02
CA SER A 27 0.55 -6.10 -7.48
C SER A 27 1.62 -6.33 -8.54
N SER A 28 1.76 -5.41 -9.51
CA SER A 28 2.71 -5.62 -10.61
C SER A 28 4.14 -5.27 -10.23
N LYS A 29 4.34 -4.22 -9.45
CA LYS A 29 5.69 -3.76 -9.12
C LYS A 29 6.28 -4.46 -7.89
N TYR A 30 5.45 -4.73 -6.89
CA TYR A 30 5.92 -5.26 -5.60
C TYR A 30 5.33 -6.62 -5.23
N LYS A 31 4.44 -7.16 -6.04
CA LYS A 31 3.78 -8.45 -5.77
C LYS A 31 2.98 -8.42 -4.45
N LEU A 32 2.40 -7.27 -4.15
CA LEU A 32 1.57 -7.08 -2.96
C LEU A 32 0.10 -7.08 -3.37
N LEU A 33 -0.67 -7.99 -2.80
CA LEU A 33 -2.12 -8.09 -3.04
C LEU A 33 -2.86 -7.43 -1.90
N ILE A 34 -3.60 -6.37 -2.19
CA ILE A 34 -4.37 -5.65 -1.16
C ILE A 34 -5.49 -6.54 -0.65
N GLN A 35 -5.53 -6.73 0.66
CA GLN A 35 -6.60 -7.48 1.35
C GLN A 35 -7.58 -6.56 2.05
N GLY A 36 -7.15 -5.40 2.45
CA GLY A 36 -8.01 -4.48 3.16
C GLY A 36 -7.40 -3.13 3.40
N TYR A 37 -8.24 -2.22 3.87
CA TYR A 37 -7.86 -0.88 4.26
C TYR A 37 -8.48 -0.59 5.61
N ILE A 38 -7.66 -0.14 6.56
CA ILE A 38 -8.10 0.19 7.90
C ILE A 38 -7.86 1.68 8.13
N SER A 39 -8.91 2.36 8.58
CA SER A 39 -8.83 3.77 8.96
C SER A 39 -9.35 3.93 10.37
N THR A 40 -8.48 4.32 11.30
CA THR A 40 -8.84 4.56 12.70
C THR A 40 -8.20 5.88 13.15
N GLY A 41 -9.02 6.89 13.39
CA GLY A 41 -8.52 8.21 13.75
C GLY A 41 -7.56 8.74 12.70
N ASP A 42 -6.31 8.96 13.06
CA ASP A 42 -5.30 9.49 12.16
C ASP A 42 -4.51 8.40 11.43
N ALA A 43 -4.78 7.14 11.73
CA ALA A 43 -4.04 6.03 11.13
C ALA A 43 -4.74 5.50 9.88
N HIS A 44 -3.99 5.34 8.81
CA HIS A 44 -4.46 4.76 7.54
C HIS A 44 -3.51 3.63 7.18
N VAL A 45 -4.02 2.42 7.10
CA VAL A 45 -3.21 1.22 6.90
C VAL A 45 -3.75 0.42 5.72
N ILE A 46 -2.87 0.07 4.78
CA ILE A 46 -3.18 -0.90 3.73
C ILE A 46 -2.65 -2.26 4.18
N VAL A 47 -3.52 -3.26 4.18
CA VAL A 47 -3.15 -4.63 4.54
C VAL A 47 -2.99 -5.42 3.25
N CYS A 48 -1.80 -6.00 3.06
CA CYS A 48 -1.46 -6.73 1.83
C CYS A 48 -1.01 -8.15 2.16
N ASN A 49 -1.22 -9.06 1.21
CA ASN A 49 -0.62 -10.39 1.24
C ASN A 49 0.41 -10.51 0.13
N THR A 50 1.47 -11.26 0.41
CA THR A 50 2.53 -11.52 -0.57
C THR A 50 3.23 -12.84 -0.26
N ASN A 51 3.80 -13.47 -1.28
CA ASN A 51 4.67 -14.64 -1.13
C ASN A 51 6.14 -14.25 -0.91
N ILE A 52 6.46 -12.96 -1.07
CA ILE A 52 7.81 -12.46 -0.86
C ILE A 52 8.07 -12.35 0.65
N LYS A 53 9.27 -12.67 1.08
CA LYS A 53 9.65 -12.58 2.50
C LYS A 53 9.49 -11.14 3.00
N GLU A 54 8.96 -11.01 4.22
CA GLU A 54 8.75 -9.72 4.85
C GLU A 54 10.04 -8.88 4.92
N SER A 55 11.17 -9.52 5.19
CA SER A 55 12.46 -8.84 5.25
C SER A 55 12.84 -8.18 3.93
N ILE A 56 12.48 -8.82 2.81
CA ILE A 56 12.72 -8.25 1.47
C ILE A 56 11.78 -7.08 1.21
N ILE A 57 10.49 -7.23 1.55
CA ILE A 57 9.52 -6.15 1.39
C ILE A 57 9.95 -4.93 2.21
N ASN A 58 10.45 -5.13 3.43
CA ASN A 58 10.89 -4.04 4.28
C ASN A 58 12.04 -3.22 3.67
N LEU A 59 12.89 -3.85 2.86
CA LEU A 59 13.95 -3.14 2.15
C LEU A 59 13.40 -2.15 1.12
N PHE A 60 12.19 -2.40 0.60
CA PHE A 60 11.54 -1.55 -0.39
C PHE A 60 10.44 -0.67 0.18
N MET A 61 10.26 -0.67 1.51
CA MET A 61 9.12 0.02 2.12
C MET A 61 9.11 1.53 1.81
N GLU A 62 10.26 2.19 1.82
CA GLU A 62 10.33 3.61 1.48
C GLU A 62 9.89 3.86 0.04
N ASP A 63 10.32 3.00 -0.88
CA ASP A 63 9.93 3.10 -2.30
C ASP A 63 8.44 2.85 -2.48
N ILE A 64 7.89 1.87 -1.76
CA ILE A 64 6.47 1.55 -1.79
C ILE A 64 5.65 2.75 -1.35
N ILE A 65 6.00 3.34 -0.21
CA ILE A 65 5.31 4.51 0.34
C ILE A 65 5.43 5.71 -0.62
N LYS A 66 6.59 5.92 -1.20
CA LYS A 66 6.82 6.99 -2.18
C LYS A 66 5.92 6.82 -3.40
N ASP A 67 5.81 5.59 -3.92
CA ASP A 67 4.96 5.31 -5.07
C ASP A 67 3.48 5.53 -4.75
N ILE A 68 3.06 5.13 -3.55
CA ILE A 68 1.69 5.37 -3.09
C ILE A 68 1.42 6.88 -2.98
N ASN A 69 2.34 7.63 -2.39
CA ASN A 69 2.21 9.08 -2.27
C ASN A 69 2.12 9.76 -3.63
N ASN A 70 2.86 9.29 -4.62
CA ASN A 70 2.79 9.81 -5.98
C ASN A 70 1.41 9.60 -6.60
N ILE A 71 0.79 8.45 -6.35
CA ILE A 71 -0.56 8.16 -6.83
C ILE A 71 -1.57 9.08 -6.15
N ILE A 72 -1.46 9.27 -4.83
CA ILE A 72 -2.34 10.15 -4.07
C ILE A 72 -2.27 11.58 -4.61
N ARG A 73 -1.07 12.09 -4.86
CA ARG A 73 -0.87 13.43 -5.42
C ARG A 73 -1.43 13.55 -6.84
N GLY A 74 -1.31 12.51 -7.63
CA GLY A 74 -1.83 12.50 -9.00
C GLY A 74 -3.34 12.46 -9.09
N ILE A 75 -4.03 11.97 -8.06
CA ILE A 75 -5.49 11.94 -7.99
C ILE A 75 -6.04 13.28 -7.49
N ASN A 76 -5.31 13.93 -6.62
CA ASN A 76 -5.66 15.24 -6.10
C ASN A 76 -5.11 16.33 -7.02
#